data_747c42d5facc3014d534e9b36c925b12
#
_entry.id   747c42d5facc3014d534e9b36c925b12
#
_cell.length_a   1.000
_cell.length_b   1.000
_cell.length_c   1.000
_cell.angle_alpha   90.00
_cell.angle_beta   90.00
_cell.angle_gamma   90.00
#
_symmetry.space_group_name_H-M   'P 1'
#
loop_
_entity.id
_entity.type
_entity.pdbx_description
1 polymer ?
#
loop_
_entity_poly.entity_id
_entity_poly.type
_entity_poly.pdbx_seq_one_letter_code
_entity_poly.pdbx_strand_id
1 'polypeptide(L)'
;MVAIAAAVRAGRRDPVAIVAGVAQRHAAIHPAINALIQPRFEAAAAEAAVIAAGPLAGVPASVKECFGVCGLQTTLGIPGRAGLIDAEDAAIVQRLRAAGGVVIGKANLPQAMYLHETDNPVWGRTNHPRDPGRG
;
A
#
# COMPACT_ATOMS: atom_id res chain seq x y z
N MET A 1 -10.69 7.99 6.95
CA MET A 1 -10.00 8.73 5.88
C MET A 1 -10.30 10.23 5.94
N VAL A 2 -11.56 10.67 5.88
CA VAL A 2 -11.95 12.09 5.91
C VAL A 2 -11.37 12.84 7.12
N ALA A 3 -11.41 12.26 8.31
CA ALA A 3 -10.88 12.86 9.53
C ALA A 3 -9.35 13.06 9.50
N ILE A 4 -8.60 12.13 8.89
CA ILE A 4 -7.14 12.25 8.73
C ILE A 4 -6.84 13.42 7.78
N ALA A 5 -7.43 13.43 6.59
CA ALA A 5 -7.20 14.49 5.61
C ALA A 5 -7.58 15.88 6.15
N ALA A 6 -8.69 15.99 6.88
CA ALA A 6 -9.10 17.24 7.52
C ALA A 6 -8.09 17.70 8.60
N ALA A 7 -7.54 16.77 9.38
CA ALA A 7 -6.55 17.08 10.41
C ALA A 7 -5.22 17.52 9.79
N VAL A 8 -4.77 16.87 8.70
CA VAL A 8 -3.55 17.25 7.97
C VAL A 8 -3.71 18.64 7.36
N ARG A 9 -4.79 18.89 6.60
CA ARG A 9 -5.06 20.21 6.01
C ARG A 9 -5.12 21.35 7.05
N ALA A 10 -5.57 21.03 8.26
CA ALA A 10 -5.63 21.99 9.36
C ALA A 10 -4.31 22.09 10.17
N GLY A 11 -3.24 21.42 9.74
CA GLY A 11 -1.96 21.42 10.44
C GLY A 11 -1.98 20.72 11.81
N ARG A 12 -3.06 20.00 12.15
CA ARG A 12 -3.20 19.31 13.44
C ARG A 12 -2.54 17.93 13.47
N ARG A 13 -2.20 17.37 12.32
CA ARG A 13 -1.47 16.10 12.20
C ARG A 13 -0.40 16.21 11.12
N ASP A 14 0.78 15.71 11.46
CA ASP A 14 1.89 15.56 10.54
C ASP A 14 1.70 14.30 9.69
N PRO A 15 1.61 14.41 8.36
CA PRO A 15 1.47 13.25 7.48
C PRO A 15 2.69 12.32 7.50
N VAL A 16 3.89 12.81 7.78
CA VAL A 16 5.10 11.99 7.94
C VAL A 16 4.98 11.11 9.17
N ALA A 17 4.54 11.69 10.29
CA ALA A 17 4.31 10.92 11.53
C ALA A 17 3.20 9.87 11.35
N ILE A 18 2.19 10.13 10.52
CA ILE A 18 1.15 9.15 10.18
C ILE A 18 1.77 7.97 9.44
N VAL A 19 2.60 8.21 8.42
CA VAL A 19 3.29 7.15 7.64
C VAL A 19 4.21 6.35 8.56
N ALA A 20 4.98 7.00 9.43
CA ALA A 20 5.86 6.33 10.41
C ALA A 20 5.08 5.40 11.35
N GLY A 21 3.93 5.85 11.85
CA GLY A 21 3.05 5.01 12.69
C GLY A 21 2.51 3.78 11.95
N VAL A 22 2.18 3.92 10.65
CA VAL A 22 1.75 2.79 9.82
C VAL A 22 2.92 1.83 9.57
N ALA A 23 4.13 2.33 9.32
CA ALA A 23 5.33 1.51 9.13
C ALA A 23 5.66 0.70 10.38
N GLN A 24 5.60 1.32 11.56
CA GLN A 24 5.80 0.65 12.84
C GLN A 24 4.77 -0.46 13.06
N ARG A 25 3.49 -0.19 12.80
CA ARG A 25 2.42 -1.20 12.90
C ARG A 25 2.63 -2.32 11.89
N HIS A 26 3.01 -2.01 10.65
CA HIS A 26 3.32 -3.02 9.64
C HIS A 26 4.43 -3.95 10.13
N ALA A 27 5.54 -3.41 10.62
CA ALA A 27 6.67 -4.22 11.11
C ALA A 27 6.24 -5.20 12.23
N ALA A 28 5.30 -4.79 13.09
CA ALA A 28 4.81 -5.62 14.18
C ALA A 28 3.88 -6.76 13.72
N ILE A 29 3.08 -6.55 12.67
CA ILE A 29 2.03 -7.50 12.28
C ILE A 29 2.33 -8.26 10.99
N HIS A 30 3.20 -7.76 10.12
CA HIS A 30 3.50 -8.34 8.80
C HIS A 30 3.95 -9.80 8.86
N PRO A 31 4.83 -10.22 9.80
CA PRO A 31 5.27 -11.62 9.87
C PRO A 31 4.12 -12.62 10.08
N ALA A 32 3.04 -12.18 10.74
CA ALA A 32 1.87 -13.03 10.97
C ALA A 32 0.81 -12.94 9.87
N ILE A 33 0.70 -11.79 9.19
CA ILE A 33 -0.44 -11.50 8.29
C ILE A 33 -0.03 -11.54 6.81
N ASN A 34 1.14 -11.02 6.44
CA ASN A 34 1.61 -10.93 5.05
C ASN A 34 0.63 -10.20 4.11
N ALA A 35 0.06 -9.07 4.55
CA ALA A 35 -0.93 -8.34 3.74
C ALA A 35 -0.31 -7.29 2.82
N LEU A 36 0.73 -6.55 3.28
CA LEU A 36 1.43 -5.54 2.49
C LEU A 36 2.78 -6.10 2.03
N ILE A 37 2.83 -6.62 0.81
CA ILE A 37 3.96 -7.44 0.32
C ILE A 37 5.07 -6.64 -0.35
N GLN A 38 4.81 -5.43 -0.77
CA GLN A 38 5.81 -4.49 -1.31
C GLN A 38 5.66 -3.14 -0.61
N PRO A 39 6.20 -3.00 0.63
CA PRO A 39 6.17 -1.72 1.35
C PRO A 39 7.13 -0.71 0.70
N ARG A 40 6.77 0.59 0.75
CA ARG A 40 7.60 1.71 0.28
C ARG A 40 7.59 2.88 1.26
N PHE A 41 7.68 2.59 2.56
CA PHE A 41 7.49 3.58 3.63
C PHE A 41 8.46 4.75 3.58
N GLU A 42 9.72 4.54 3.17
CA GLU A 42 10.70 5.62 3.03
C GLU A 42 10.27 6.62 1.95
N ALA A 43 9.95 6.13 0.76
CA ALA A 43 9.44 6.99 -0.32
C ALA A 43 8.09 7.62 0.05
N ALA A 44 7.22 6.89 0.76
CA ALA A 44 5.95 7.41 1.25
C ALA A 44 6.12 8.54 2.26
N ALA A 45 7.12 8.47 3.14
CA ALA A 45 7.45 9.54 4.09
C ALA A 45 7.96 10.79 3.38
N ALA A 46 8.83 10.62 2.37
CA ALA A 46 9.31 11.73 1.54
C ALA A 46 8.17 12.41 0.77
N GLU A 47 7.25 11.63 0.19
CA GLU A 47 6.04 12.15 -0.46
C GLU A 47 5.14 12.87 0.55
N ALA A 48 4.92 12.31 1.72
CA ALA A 48 4.09 12.88 2.76
C ALA A 48 4.60 14.26 3.22
N ALA A 49 5.91 14.46 3.27
CA ALA A 49 6.54 15.70 3.71
C ALA A 49 6.15 16.94 2.86
N VAL A 50 5.76 16.75 1.61
CA VAL A 50 5.39 17.84 0.69
C VAL A 50 3.87 17.93 0.45
N ILE A 51 3.07 17.04 1.06
CA ILE A 51 1.62 17.04 0.88
C ILE A 51 0.94 17.94 1.92
N ALA A 52 0.36 19.02 1.44
CA ALA A 52 -0.40 19.98 2.28
C ALA A 52 -1.90 20.05 1.89
N ALA A 53 -2.31 19.56 0.73
CA ALA A 53 -3.63 19.83 0.17
C ALA A 53 -4.28 18.56 -0.46
N GLY A 54 -5.55 18.68 -0.84
CA GLY A 54 -6.32 17.66 -1.51
C GLY A 54 -7.34 16.95 -0.60
N PRO A 55 -8.33 16.29 -1.20
CA PRO A 55 -9.39 15.58 -0.46
C PRO A 55 -8.85 14.40 0.37
N LEU A 56 -7.70 13.84 -0.02
CA LEU A 56 -7.00 12.74 0.68
C LEU A 56 -5.67 13.17 1.29
N ALA A 57 -5.47 14.47 1.57
CA ALA A 57 -4.21 15.01 2.06
C ALA A 57 -3.60 14.18 3.20
N GLY A 58 -2.43 13.57 2.97
CA GLY A 58 -1.68 12.78 3.94
C GLY A 58 -2.34 11.45 4.36
N VAL A 59 -3.39 10.99 3.67
CA VAL A 59 -4.02 9.69 3.96
C VAL A 59 -3.15 8.56 3.39
N PRO A 60 -2.61 7.66 4.24
CA PRO A 60 -1.87 6.51 3.76
C PRO A 60 -2.83 5.50 3.11
N ALA A 61 -2.44 4.98 1.96
CA ALA A 61 -3.21 4.00 1.21
C ALA A 61 -2.30 2.91 0.65
N SER A 62 -2.70 1.65 0.81
CA SER A 62 -2.16 0.55 0.03
C SER A 62 -2.98 0.37 -1.25
N VAL A 63 -2.35 -0.09 -2.30
CA VAL A 63 -3.02 -0.47 -3.55
C VAL A 63 -2.86 -1.97 -3.77
N LYS A 64 -3.85 -2.60 -4.37
CA LYS A 64 -3.76 -4.03 -4.70
C LYS A 64 -2.62 -4.27 -5.69
N GLU A 65 -1.92 -5.38 -5.56
CA GLU A 65 -0.69 -5.66 -6.34
C GLU A 65 -0.93 -5.71 -7.86
N CYS A 66 -2.17 -5.86 -8.31
CA CYS A 66 -2.53 -5.78 -9.74
C CYS A 66 -2.45 -4.37 -10.35
N PHE A 67 -2.34 -3.32 -9.55
CA PHE A 67 -2.19 -1.96 -10.08
C PHE A 67 -0.71 -1.59 -10.15
N GLY A 68 -0.27 -1.07 -11.30
CA GLY A 68 1.08 -0.55 -11.48
C GLY A 68 1.37 0.59 -10.51
N VAL A 69 2.51 0.49 -9.83
CA VAL A 69 3.10 1.57 -9.03
C VAL A 69 4.54 1.72 -9.49
N CYS A 70 4.89 2.89 -10.00
CA CYS A 70 6.23 3.18 -10.50
C CYS A 70 7.32 2.73 -9.50
N GLY A 71 8.27 1.94 -9.98
CA GLY A 71 9.35 1.38 -9.19
C GLY A 71 9.03 0.11 -8.41
N LEU A 72 7.79 -0.39 -8.44
CA LEU A 72 7.39 -1.66 -7.82
C LEU A 72 7.01 -2.71 -8.87
N GLN A 73 6.94 -3.98 -8.46
CA GLN A 73 6.57 -5.07 -9.35
C GLN A 73 5.04 -5.21 -9.45
N THR A 74 4.54 -5.57 -10.65
CA THR A 74 3.17 -6.05 -10.86
C THR A 74 3.22 -7.47 -11.42
N THR A 75 3.19 -8.43 -10.51
CA THR A 75 3.35 -9.86 -10.83
C THR A 75 2.04 -10.60 -11.04
N LEU A 76 0.93 -10.11 -10.48
CA LEU A 76 -0.34 -10.82 -10.36
C LEU A 76 -0.18 -12.18 -9.63
N GLY A 77 0.84 -12.32 -8.79
CA GLY A 77 1.19 -13.57 -8.14
C GLY A 77 1.69 -14.66 -9.11
N ILE A 78 2.07 -14.31 -10.34
CA ILE A 78 2.54 -15.21 -11.39
C ILE A 78 4.07 -15.20 -11.42
N PRO A 79 4.78 -16.33 -11.14
CA PRO A 79 6.24 -16.37 -11.07
C PRO A 79 6.95 -15.85 -12.32
N GLY A 80 6.43 -16.13 -13.51
CA GLY A 80 7.02 -15.64 -14.78
C GLY A 80 6.95 -14.12 -14.96
N ARG A 81 6.25 -13.40 -14.08
CA ARG A 81 6.19 -11.93 -14.05
C ARG A 81 7.05 -11.32 -12.93
N ALA A 82 7.68 -12.13 -12.11
CA ALA A 82 8.57 -11.63 -11.05
C ALA A 82 9.74 -10.86 -11.67
N GLY A 83 10.08 -9.72 -11.05
CA GLY A 83 11.13 -8.83 -11.55
C GLY A 83 10.69 -7.81 -12.60
N LEU A 84 9.46 -7.87 -13.10
CA LEU A 84 8.91 -6.83 -13.99
C LEU A 84 8.54 -5.59 -13.17
N ILE A 85 9.37 -4.55 -13.27
CA ILE A 85 9.18 -3.29 -12.56
C ILE A 85 8.31 -2.34 -13.40
N ASP A 86 7.28 -1.77 -12.80
CA ASP A 86 6.44 -0.77 -13.45
C ASP A 86 7.21 0.53 -13.67
N ALA A 87 7.22 1.03 -14.89
CA ALA A 87 7.82 2.32 -15.24
C ALA A 87 6.91 3.51 -14.86
N GLU A 88 5.61 3.27 -14.73
CA GLU A 88 4.60 4.29 -14.49
C GLU A 88 3.55 3.84 -13.48
N ASP A 89 2.92 4.80 -12.83
CA ASP A 89 1.74 4.55 -12.00
C ASP A 89 0.51 4.27 -12.87
N ALA A 90 -0.29 3.27 -12.51
CA ALA A 90 -1.61 3.07 -13.08
C ALA A 90 -2.51 4.30 -12.86
N ALA A 91 -3.47 4.56 -13.75
CA ALA A 91 -4.34 5.74 -13.70
C ALA A 91 -5.05 5.95 -12.34
N ILE A 92 -5.44 4.87 -11.67
CA ILE A 92 -6.03 4.94 -10.32
C ILE A 92 -5.02 5.42 -9.27
N VAL A 93 -3.76 5.02 -9.39
CA VAL A 93 -2.66 5.41 -8.50
C VAL A 93 -2.31 6.88 -8.72
N GLN A 94 -2.24 7.33 -9.98
CA GLN A 94 -2.06 8.74 -10.32
C GLN A 94 -3.15 9.62 -9.72
N ARG A 95 -4.42 9.21 -9.85
CA ARG A 95 -5.56 9.93 -9.26
C ARG A 95 -5.52 9.95 -7.73
N LEU A 96 -5.12 8.85 -7.10
CA LEU A 96 -4.94 8.78 -5.65
C LEU A 96 -3.89 9.79 -5.16
N ARG A 97 -2.74 9.85 -5.84
CA ARG A 97 -1.67 10.81 -5.54
C ARG A 97 -2.12 12.25 -5.80
N ALA A 98 -2.77 12.52 -6.93
CA ALA A 98 -3.29 13.85 -7.26
C ALA A 98 -4.32 14.34 -6.23
N ALA A 99 -5.04 13.42 -5.58
CA ALA A 99 -5.94 13.75 -4.47
C ALA A 99 -5.23 13.99 -3.13
N GLY A 100 -3.89 13.87 -3.07
CA GLY A 100 -3.09 14.04 -1.86
C GLY A 100 -2.93 12.76 -1.03
N GLY A 101 -3.32 11.59 -1.57
CA GLY A 101 -3.11 10.30 -0.92
C GLY A 101 -1.64 9.86 -0.98
N VAL A 102 -1.16 9.19 0.06
CA VAL A 102 0.21 8.67 0.17
C VAL A 102 0.19 7.16 -0.04
N VAL A 103 0.77 6.69 -1.15
CA VAL A 103 0.87 5.24 -1.43
C VAL A 103 1.97 4.63 -0.57
N ILE A 104 1.61 3.76 0.37
CA ILE A 104 2.54 3.10 1.31
C ILE A 104 3.09 1.77 0.80
N GLY A 105 2.56 1.25 -0.30
CA GLY A 105 2.98 -0.03 -0.88
C GLY A 105 1.85 -0.80 -1.52
N LYS A 106 2.14 -2.04 -1.93
CA LYS A 106 1.19 -2.93 -2.60
C LYS A 106 0.72 -4.04 -1.67
N ALA A 107 -0.59 -4.24 -1.62
CA ALA A 107 -1.23 -5.31 -0.88
C ALA A 107 -1.28 -6.59 -1.72
N ASN A 108 -1.16 -7.74 -1.05
CA ASN A 108 -1.20 -9.06 -1.66
C ASN A 108 -2.51 -9.35 -2.40
N LEU A 109 -2.51 -10.36 -3.25
CA LEU A 109 -3.66 -10.78 -4.05
C LEU A 109 -3.66 -12.30 -4.30
N PRO A 110 -4.81 -12.92 -4.62
CA PRO A 110 -4.85 -14.27 -5.17
C PRO A 110 -4.13 -14.34 -6.51
N GLN A 111 -3.47 -15.44 -6.85
CA GLN A 111 -2.84 -15.60 -8.16
C GLN A 111 -3.81 -15.27 -9.29
N ALA A 112 -3.43 -14.35 -10.18
CA ALA A 112 -4.25 -13.84 -11.29
C ALA A 112 -5.64 -13.34 -10.86
N MET A 113 -5.86 -13.09 -9.57
CA MET A 113 -7.17 -12.73 -8.97
C MET A 113 -8.27 -13.78 -9.19
N TYR A 114 -7.90 -15.05 -9.40
CA TYR A 114 -8.81 -16.12 -9.76
C TYR A 114 -9.59 -16.69 -8.56
N LEU A 115 -8.98 -16.70 -7.37
CA LEU A 115 -9.58 -17.25 -6.15
C LEU A 115 -9.99 -16.13 -5.16
N HIS A 116 -10.79 -16.52 -4.15
CA HIS A 116 -11.20 -15.60 -3.08
C HIS A 116 -10.12 -15.46 -2.00
N GLU A 117 -9.38 -16.54 -1.70
CA GLU A 117 -8.29 -16.50 -0.74
C GLU A 117 -7.03 -15.93 -1.36
N THR A 118 -6.38 -15.07 -0.60
CA THR A 118 -5.12 -14.43 -1.01
C THR A 118 -3.96 -15.38 -0.76
N ASP A 119 -3.60 -16.13 -1.79
CA ASP A 119 -2.44 -17.01 -1.82
C ASP A 119 -1.85 -17.06 -3.24
N ASN A 120 -0.52 -17.00 -3.34
CA ASN A 120 0.17 -17.12 -4.61
C ASN A 120 1.65 -17.53 -4.42
N PRO A 121 2.28 -18.13 -5.44
CA PRO A 121 3.65 -18.64 -5.35
C PRO A 121 4.74 -17.55 -5.32
N VAL A 122 4.41 -16.27 -5.58
CA VAL A 122 5.40 -15.16 -5.57
C VAL A 122 5.50 -14.54 -4.17
N TRP A 123 4.36 -14.28 -3.54
CA TRP A 123 4.28 -13.51 -2.29
C TRP A 123 3.79 -14.34 -1.09
N GLY A 124 3.32 -15.56 -1.34
CA GLY A 124 2.73 -16.41 -0.31
C GLY A 124 1.31 -16.00 0.09
N ARG A 125 0.84 -16.61 1.17
CA ARG A 125 -0.52 -16.43 1.69
C ARG A 125 -0.63 -15.20 2.59
N THR A 126 -1.78 -14.54 2.52
CA THR A 126 -2.19 -13.54 3.52
C THR A 126 -3.12 -14.21 4.52
N ASN A 127 -2.80 -14.12 5.79
CA ASN A 127 -3.57 -14.74 6.87
C ASN A 127 -4.60 -13.77 7.45
N HIS A 128 -5.72 -14.30 7.91
CA HIS A 128 -6.69 -13.52 8.66
C HIS A 128 -6.11 -13.05 10.01
N PRO A 129 -6.26 -11.77 10.41
CA PRO A 129 -5.54 -11.20 11.55
C PRO A 129 -5.96 -11.73 12.94
N ARG A 130 -7.12 -12.41 13.03
CA ARG A 130 -7.65 -12.99 14.28
C ARG A 130 -7.72 -14.51 14.26
N ASP A 131 -7.56 -15.11 13.10
CA ASP A 131 -7.59 -16.55 12.89
C ASP A 131 -6.61 -16.94 11.79
N PRO A 132 -5.31 -17.13 12.12
CA PRO A 132 -4.28 -17.44 11.13
C PRO A 132 -4.50 -18.74 10.34
N GLY A 133 -5.40 -19.59 10.79
CA GLY A 133 -5.83 -20.80 10.05
C GLY A 133 -6.67 -20.48 8.81
N ARG A 134 -7.17 -19.25 8.70
CA ARG A 134 -7.99 -18.77 7.57
C ARG A 134 -7.20 -17.77 6.71
N GLY A 135 -7.57 -17.68 5.44
CA GLY A 135 -7.06 -16.68 4.49
C GLY A 135 -7.95 -15.46 4.39
#